data_c7efcf43a0b3d074ccf4e11b7590b5e1
#
_entry.id   c7efcf43a0b3d074ccf4e11b7590b5e1
#
_cell.length_a   1.000
_cell.length_b   1.000
_cell.length_c   1.000
_cell.angle_alpha   90.00
_cell.angle_beta   90.00
_cell.angle_gamma   90.00
#
_symmetry.space_group_name_H-M   'P 1'
#
loop_
_entity.id
_entity.type
_entity.pdbx_description
1 polymer ?
#
loop_
_entity_poly.entity_id
_entity_poly.type
_entity_poly.pdbx_seq_one_letter_code
_entity_poly.pdbx_strand_id
1 'polypeptide(L)'
;MNIDDKKFLVTGGAGFIGSAIAEYLLKNGAKFVRVIDNLTTGSEKNIKELERYENFEFMFGTITDYDFCLKAMENIDIICHQAALASVPRSILEPEEYNNVNVTGFLNILNAAKKHNIKRIVYASSSSVYGDNNDNEKIEYRIGKQISPYALTKYIDEM
;
A
#
# COMPACT_ATOMS: atom_id res chain seq x y z
N MET A 1 18.84 5.99 -6.78
CA MET A 1 18.02 5.10 -7.66
C MET A 1 17.40 6.00 -8.71
N ASN A 2 17.63 5.72 -9.99
CA ASN A 2 17.01 6.52 -11.05
C ASN A 2 15.55 6.06 -11.23
N ILE A 3 14.60 6.98 -11.27
CA ILE A 3 13.16 6.70 -11.45
C ILE A 3 12.85 6.44 -12.93
N ASP A 4 13.60 7.10 -13.84
CA ASP A 4 13.29 7.24 -15.26
C ASP A 4 13.11 5.92 -16.04
N ASP A 5 13.83 4.86 -15.63
CA ASP A 5 13.75 3.56 -16.31
C ASP A 5 12.85 2.55 -15.60
N LYS A 6 12.15 2.94 -14.53
CA LYS A 6 11.44 2.03 -13.66
C LYS A 6 9.92 2.08 -13.87
N LYS A 7 9.31 0.90 -13.73
CA LYS A 7 7.87 0.69 -13.73
C LYS A 7 7.40 0.44 -12.30
N PHE A 8 6.42 1.21 -11.86
CA PHE A 8 5.93 1.19 -10.49
C PHE A 8 4.51 0.65 -10.40
N LEU A 9 4.24 -0.12 -9.35
CA LEU A 9 2.90 -0.41 -8.88
C LEU A 9 2.65 0.40 -7.61
N VAL A 10 1.58 1.18 -7.57
CA VAL A 10 1.10 1.88 -6.37
C VAL A 10 -0.23 1.27 -5.96
N THR A 11 -0.27 0.57 -4.84
CA THR A 11 -1.54 0.06 -4.30
C THR A 11 -2.18 1.11 -3.41
N GLY A 12 -3.51 1.17 -3.35
CA GLY A 12 -4.21 2.24 -2.65
C GLY A 12 -4.01 3.61 -3.30
N GLY A 13 -3.78 3.63 -4.62
CA GLY A 13 -3.41 4.84 -5.33
C GLY A 13 -4.56 5.80 -5.63
N ALA A 14 -5.80 5.45 -5.34
CA ALA A 14 -6.93 6.38 -5.31
C ALA A 14 -7.06 7.14 -3.97
N GLY A 15 -6.29 6.72 -2.94
CA GLY A 15 -6.21 7.39 -1.65
C GLY A 15 -5.35 8.65 -1.70
N PHE A 16 -5.33 9.41 -0.59
CA PHE A 16 -4.61 10.68 -0.48
C PHE A 16 -3.08 10.52 -0.69
N ILE A 17 -2.45 9.58 0.02
CA ILE A 17 -1.00 9.37 -0.07
C ILE A 17 -0.65 8.66 -1.39
N GLY A 18 -1.38 7.61 -1.74
CA GLY A 18 -1.10 6.82 -2.93
C GLY A 18 -1.19 7.61 -4.22
N SER A 19 -2.20 8.49 -4.37
CA SER A 19 -2.34 9.36 -5.54
C SER A 19 -1.21 10.38 -5.64
N ALA A 20 -0.78 10.95 -4.51
CA ALA A 20 0.36 11.88 -4.48
C ALA A 20 1.68 11.18 -4.87
N ILE A 21 1.91 9.93 -4.43
CA ILE A 21 3.06 9.12 -4.84
C ILE A 21 2.99 8.84 -6.36
N ALA A 22 1.85 8.41 -6.87
CA ALA A 22 1.67 8.10 -8.29
C ALA A 22 1.93 9.36 -9.15
N GLU A 23 1.37 10.50 -8.76
CA GLU A 23 1.60 11.77 -9.46
C GLU A 23 3.07 12.19 -9.41
N TYR A 24 3.73 12.06 -8.25
CA TYR A 24 5.14 12.36 -8.12
C TYR A 24 6.00 11.51 -9.07
N LEU A 25 5.76 10.20 -9.13
CA LEU A 25 6.46 9.27 -10.00
C LEU A 25 6.28 9.65 -11.47
N LEU A 26 5.06 9.95 -11.90
CA LEU A 26 4.73 10.36 -13.27
C LEU A 26 5.40 11.69 -13.65
N LYS A 27 5.36 12.69 -12.76
CA LYS A 27 6.00 13.99 -12.97
C LYS A 27 7.53 13.92 -13.04
N ASN A 28 8.13 12.93 -12.37
CA ASN A 28 9.59 12.76 -12.31
C ASN A 28 10.11 11.68 -13.27
N GLY A 29 9.36 11.37 -14.32
CA GLY A 29 9.86 10.58 -15.44
C GLY A 29 9.82 9.07 -15.24
N ALA A 30 9.02 8.53 -14.32
CA ALA A 30 8.83 7.09 -14.22
C ALA A 30 8.43 6.52 -15.60
N LYS A 31 9.03 5.40 -15.98
CA LYS A 31 8.74 4.76 -17.27
C LYS A 31 7.28 4.34 -17.39
N PHE A 32 6.68 3.91 -16.26
CA PHE A 32 5.28 3.51 -16.19
C PHE A 32 4.82 3.49 -14.74
N VAL A 33 3.58 3.88 -14.50
CA VAL A 33 2.95 3.81 -13.17
C VAL A 33 1.59 3.12 -13.30
N ARG A 34 1.47 1.97 -12.66
CA ARG A 34 0.19 1.29 -12.46
C ARG A 34 -0.34 1.59 -11.08
N VAL A 35 -1.60 1.95 -10.98
CA VAL A 35 -2.33 2.13 -9.72
C VAL A 35 -3.36 1.02 -9.60
N ILE A 36 -3.47 0.42 -8.41
CA ILE A 36 -4.58 -0.47 -8.05
C ILE A 36 -5.32 0.08 -6.83
N ASP A 37 -6.64 0.04 -6.89
CA ASP A 37 -7.53 0.47 -5.80
C ASP A 37 -8.93 -0.11 -6.01
N ASN A 38 -9.65 -0.39 -4.94
CA ASN A 38 -11.05 -0.83 -4.99
C ASN A 38 -12.05 0.31 -4.66
N LEU A 39 -11.54 1.53 -4.48
CA LEU A 39 -12.31 2.74 -4.19
C LEU A 39 -13.14 2.68 -2.89
N THR A 40 -12.84 1.76 -1.98
CA THR A 40 -13.54 1.67 -0.67
C THR A 40 -13.37 2.95 0.15
N THR A 41 -12.18 3.55 0.12
CA THR A 41 -11.86 4.82 0.79
C THR A 41 -11.19 5.84 -0.14
N GLY A 42 -10.78 5.40 -1.31
CA GLY A 42 -10.19 6.22 -2.37
C GLY A 42 -11.24 7.01 -3.15
N SER A 43 -10.79 7.94 -3.98
CA SER A 43 -11.62 8.80 -4.82
C SER A 43 -11.30 8.65 -6.29
N GLU A 44 -12.32 8.42 -7.14
CA GLU A 44 -12.18 8.44 -8.60
C GLU A 44 -11.60 9.76 -9.13
N LYS A 45 -11.83 10.87 -8.42
CA LYS A 45 -11.26 12.16 -8.80
C LYS A 45 -9.72 12.11 -8.85
N ASN A 46 -9.09 11.42 -7.88
CA ASN A 46 -7.65 11.28 -7.84
C ASN A 46 -7.14 10.48 -9.04
N ILE A 47 -7.89 9.47 -9.48
CA ILE A 47 -7.54 8.67 -10.66
C ILE A 47 -7.65 9.49 -11.94
N LYS A 48 -8.76 10.22 -12.12
CA LYS A 48 -8.98 11.07 -13.30
C LYS A 48 -7.88 12.12 -13.51
N GLU A 49 -7.31 12.63 -12.43
CA GLU A 49 -6.18 13.57 -12.53
C GLU A 49 -4.89 12.91 -13.04
N LEU A 50 -4.74 11.60 -12.84
CA LEU A 50 -3.59 10.84 -13.30
C LEU A 50 -3.75 10.32 -14.75
N GLU A 51 -4.96 10.15 -15.23
CA GLU A 51 -5.26 9.67 -16.60
C GLU A 51 -4.71 10.58 -17.71
N ARG A 52 -4.31 11.82 -17.41
CA ARG A 52 -3.65 12.73 -18.36
C ARG A 52 -2.24 12.29 -18.77
N TYR A 53 -1.64 11.34 -18.05
CA TYR A 53 -0.31 10.82 -18.34
C TYR A 53 -0.41 9.55 -19.19
N GLU A 54 0.27 9.52 -20.36
CA GLU A 54 0.24 8.39 -21.29
C GLU A 54 0.85 7.10 -20.72
N ASN A 55 1.74 7.23 -19.73
CA ASN A 55 2.42 6.13 -19.04
C ASN A 55 1.75 5.73 -17.71
N PHE A 56 0.47 6.03 -17.58
CA PHE A 56 -0.38 5.69 -16.43
C PHE A 56 -1.38 4.58 -16.76
N GLU A 57 -1.63 3.70 -15.82
CA GLU A 57 -2.70 2.71 -15.89
C GLU A 57 -3.41 2.57 -14.54
N PHE A 58 -4.73 2.54 -14.57
CA PHE A 58 -5.55 2.20 -13.41
C PHE A 58 -6.19 0.83 -13.58
N MET A 59 -6.05 -0.03 -12.56
CA MET A 59 -6.75 -1.30 -12.46
C MET A 59 -7.65 -1.30 -11.22
N PHE A 60 -8.95 -1.37 -11.44
CA PHE A 60 -9.92 -1.51 -10.35
C PHE A 60 -9.88 -2.93 -9.79
N GLY A 61 -9.67 -3.08 -8.49
CA GLY A 61 -9.65 -4.37 -7.81
C GLY A 61 -9.09 -4.29 -6.39
N THR A 62 -9.08 -5.44 -5.72
CA THR A 62 -8.70 -5.54 -4.30
C THR A 62 -7.42 -6.36 -4.12
N ILE A 63 -6.60 -5.96 -3.14
CA ILE A 63 -5.41 -6.72 -2.73
C ILE A 63 -5.74 -8.04 -2.03
N THR A 64 -7.00 -8.25 -1.62
CA THR A 64 -7.46 -9.52 -1.05
C THR A 64 -7.66 -10.62 -2.10
N ASP A 65 -7.69 -10.24 -3.39
CA ASP A 65 -7.71 -11.17 -4.52
C ASP A 65 -6.28 -11.42 -5.00
N TYR A 66 -5.78 -12.63 -4.77
CA TYR A 66 -4.41 -13.00 -5.13
C TYR A 66 -4.17 -13.05 -6.64
N ASP A 67 -5.14 -13.54 -7.43
CA ASP A 67 -5.01 -13.62 -8.89
C ASP A 67 -5.00 -12.22 -9.50
N PHE A 68 -5.79 -11.30 -8.95
CA PHE A 68 -5.72 -9.89 -9.30
C PHE A 68 -4.34 -9.29 -8.97
N CYS A 69 -3.78 -9.58 -7.79
CA CYS A 69 -2.44 -9.12 -7.41
C CYS A 69 -1.37 -9.64 -8.38
N LEU A 70 -1.44 -10.91 -8.78
CA LEU A 70 -0.52 -11.48 -9.78
C LEU A 70 -0.58 -10.70 -11.09
N LYS A 71 -1.77 -10.47 -11.62
CA LYS A 71 -1.95 -9.70 -12.86
C LYS A 71 -1.45 -8.26 -12.73
N ALA A 72 -1.72 -7.62 -11.60
CA ALA A 72 -1.30 -6.24 -11.36
C ALA A 72 0.23 -6.06 -11.31
N MET A 73 0.98 -7.12 -11.06
CA MET A 73 2.45 -7.08 -10.96
C MET A 73 3.18 -7.41 -12.26
N GLU A 74 2.47 -7.71 -13.35
CA GLU A 74 3.10 -7.96 -14.64
C GLU A 74 3.94 -6.77 -15.11
N ASN A 75 5.22 -7.03 -15.39
CA ASN A 75 6.19 -6.03 -15.86
C ASN A 75 6.46 -4.87 -14.89
N ILE A 76 6.29 -5.05 -13.59
CA ILE A 76 6.59 -4.07 -12.55
C ILE A 76 7.99 -4.31 -11.96
N ASP A 77 8.72 -3.23 -11.68
CA ASP A 77 10.04 -3.26 -11.06
C ASP A 77 9.99 -2.99 -9.55
N ILE A 78 9.08 -2.10 -9.11
CA ILE A 78 9.02 -1.58 -7.74
C ILE A 78 7.57 -1.43 -7.31
N ILE A 79 7.29 -1.80 -6.06
CA ILE A 79 5.97 -1.66 -5.45
C ILE A 79 6.01 -0.57 -4.37
N CYS A 80 5.05 0.36 -4.43
CA CYS A 80 4.72 1.30 -3.37
C CYS A 80 3.36 0.89 -2.78
N HIS A 81 3.38 0.18 -1.65
CA HIS A 81 2.16 -0.38 -1.05
C HIS A 81 1.57 0.59 -0.02
N GLN A 82 0.43 1.20 -0.39
CA GLN A 82 -0.32 2.14 0.45
C GLN A 82 -1.74 1.63 0.77
N ALA A 83 -2.20 0.56 0.11
CA ALA A 83 -3.53 0.00 0.34
C ALA A 83 -3.63 -0.58 1.76
N ALA A 84 -4.51 -0.02 2.57
CA ALA A 84 -4.83 -0.50 3.91
C ALA A 84 -6.13 0.16 4.41
N LEU A 85 -6.79 -0.47 5.36
CA LEU A 85 -7.81 0.18 6.20
C LEU A 85 -7.11 0.81 7.40
N ALA A 86 -7.27 2.11 7.64
CA ALA A 86 -6.42 2.89 8.55
C ALA A 86 -7.15 3.51 9.77
N SER A 87 -8.39 3.14 10.05
CA SER A 87 -9.15 3.69 11.17
C SER A 87 -9.04 2.82 12.42
N VAL A 88 -8.43 3.31 13.49
CA VAL A 88 -8.36 2.61 14.79
C VAL A 88 -9.75 2.33 15.36
N PRO A 89 -10.69 3.29 15.47
CA PRO A 89 -12.03 3.01 15.98
C PRO A 89 -12.79 1.96 15.14
N ARG A 90 -12.73 2.07 13.82
CA ARG A 90 -13.39 1.11 12.94
C ARG A 90 -12.79 -0.29 13.06
N SER A 91 -11.49 -0.41 13.28
CA SER A 91 -10.81 -1.71 13.42
C SER A 91 -11.32 -2.51 14.65
N ILE A 92 -11.82 -1.81 15.68
CA ILE A 92 -12.41 -2.46 16.86
C ILE A 92 -13.78 -3.04 16.53
N LEU A 93 -14.52 -2.40 15.64
CA LEU A 93 -15.86 -2.85 15.23
C LEU A 93 -15.80 -3.94 14.15
N GLU A 94 -14.79 -3.89 13.29
CA GLU A 94 -14.65 -4.75 12.10
C GLU A 94 -13.26 -5.42 12.03
N PRO A 95 -12.80 -6.10 13.10
CA PRO A 95 -11.42 -6.60 13.17
C PRO A 95 -11.10 -7.65 12.10
N GLU A 96 -12.06 -8.45 11.69
CA GLU A 96 -11.89 -9.46 10.63
C GLU A 96 -11.59 -8.81 9.28
N GLU A 97 -12.30 -7.73 8.94
CA GLU A 97 -12.07 -7.00 7.69
C GLU A 97 -10.67 -6.36 7.68
N TYR A 98 -10.27 -5.76 8.81
CA TYR A 98 -8.92 -5.21 8.96
C TYR A 98 -7.83 -6.26 8.82
N ASN A 99 -8.01 -7.43 9.42
CA ASN A 99 -7.07 -8.55 9.26
C ASN A 99 -7.03 -9.02 7.79
N ASN A 100 -8.19 -9.19 7.16
CA ASN A 100 -8.26 -9.64 5.78
C ASN A 100 -7.59 -8.66 4.80
N VAL A 101 -7.89 -7.37 4.93
CA VAL A 101 -7.31 -6.36 4.03
C VAL A 101 -5.83 -6.12 4.34
N ASN A 102 -5.49 -5.81 5.59
CA ASN A 102 -4.14 -5.36 5.91
C ASN A 102 -3.13 -6.50 5.95
N VAL A 103 -3.49 -7.65 6.58
CA VAL A 103 -2.56 -8.78 6.74
C VAL A 103 -2.62 -9.72 5.53
N THR A 104 -3.81 -10.27 5.23
CA THR A 104 -3.94 -11.21 4.10
C THR A 104 -3.68 -10.50 2.77
N GLY A 105 -4.20 -9.29 2.59
CA GLY A 105 -3.94 -8.49 1.39
C GLY A 105 -2.46 -8.16 1.22
N PHE A 106 -1.75 -7.77 2.28
CA PHE A 106 -0.32 -7.53 2.20
C PHE A 106 0.47 -8.82 1.89
N LEU A 107 0.10 -9.94 2.50
CA LEU A 107 0.70 -11.24 2.17
C LEU A 107 0.49 -11.62 0.70
N ASN A 108 -0.67 -11.33 0.11
CA ASN A 108 -0.91 -11.51 -1.32
C ASN A 108 0.05 -10.67 -2.17
N ILE A 109 0.26 -9.40 -1.78
CA ILE A 109 1.24 -8.51 -2.43
C ILE A 109 2.66 -9.09 -2.36
N LEU A 110 3.10 -9.57 -1.20
CA LEU A 110 4.42 -10.18 -1.01
C LEU A 110 4.60 -11.45 -1.86
N ASN A 111 3.60 -12.34 -1.85
CA ASN A 111 3.64 -13.58 -2.60
C ASN A 111 3.63 -13.33 -4.12
N ALA A 112 2.81 -12.41 -4.60
CA ALA A 112 2.78 -12.02 -6.00
C ALA A 112 4.10 -11.34 -6.43
N ALA A 113 4.66 -10.47 -5.59
CA ALA A 113 5.97 -9.85 -5.84
C ALA A 113 7.09 -10.90 -5.94
N LYS A 114 7.09 -11.90 -5.05
CA LYS A 114 8.02 -13.03 -5.10
C LYS A 114 7.88 -13.81 -6.41
N LYS A 115 6.66 -14.07 -6.86
CA LYS A 115 6.37 -14.79 -8.11
C LYS A 115 6.92 -14.05 -9.34
N HIS A 116 6.84 -12.72 -9.34
CA HIS A 116 7.37 -11.84 -10.40
C HIS A 116 8.82 -11.43 -10.21
N ASN A 117 9.52 -11.95 -9.18
CA ASN A 117 10.91 -11.59 -8.85
C ASN A 117 11.13 -10.09 -8.59
N ILE A 118 10.11 -9.36 -8.14
CA ILE A 118 10.23 -7.95 -7.75
C ILE A 118 11.07 -7.87 -6.47
N LYS A 119 12.16 -7.09 -6.51
CA LYS A 119 13.15 -7.03 -5.43
C LYS A 119 12.95 -5.87 -4.46
N ARG A 120 12.05 -4.94 -4.77
CA ARG A 120 11.86 -3.76 -3.93
C ARG A 120 10.38 -3.49 -3.72
N ILE A 121 10.03 -3.48 -2.43
CA ILE A 121 8.72 -3.07 -1.94
C ILE A 121 8.97 -1.98 -0.90
N VAL A 122 8.27 -0.85 -1.05
CA VAL A 122 8.18 0.20 -0.03
C VAL A 122 6.73 0.20 0.45
N TYR A 123 6.51 0.08 1.73
CA TYR A 123 5.15 0.03 2.29
C TYR A 123 4.99 1.01 3.45
N ALA A 124 3.75 1.43 3.68
CA ALA A 124 3.41 2.30 4.79
C ALA A 124 3.20 1.47 6.06
N SER A 125 4.04 1.68 7.07
CA SER A 125 3.74 1.30 8.43
C SER A 125 2.90 2.37 9.15
N SER A 126 2.88 2.39 10.46
CA SER A 126 2.10 3.33 11.24
C SER A 126 2.76 3.62 12.59
N SER A 127 2.62 4.86 13.07
CA SER A 127 2.98 5.18 14.46
C SER A 127 2.20 4.37 15.50
N SER A 128 1.08 3.76 15.11
CA SER A 128 0.30 2.86 15.97
C SER A 128 1.07 1.60 16.36
N VAL A 129 2.13 1.21 15.63
CA VAL A 129 2.98 0.05 15.97
C VAL A 129 3.77 0.26 17.27
N TYR A 130 3.98 1.52 17.69
CA TYR A 130 4.60 1.81 18.98
C TYR A 130 3.72 1.45 20.18
N GLY A 131 2.42 1.23 19.97
CA GLY A 131 1.50 0.74 20.98
C GLY A 131 1.39 1.63 22.20
N ASP A 132 1.46 1.02 23.40
CA ASP A 132 1.42 1.71 24.70
C ASP A 132 2.78 2.26 25.17
N ASN A 133 3.76 2.34 24.29
CA ASN A 133 5.04 2.98 24.59
C ASN A 133 4.83 4.48 24.89
N ASN A 134 5.23 4.91 26.09
CA ASN A 134 5.09 6.30 26.56
C ASN A 134 6.36 7.13 26.41
N ASP A 135 7.41 6.63 25.74
CA ASP A 135 8.62 7.40 25.50
C ASP A 135 8.30 8.66 24.67
N ASN A 136 8.92 9.79 25.00
CA ASN A 136 8.77 11.03 24.25
C ASN A 136 9.29 10.89 22.81
N GLU A 137 10.34 10.10 22.62
CA GLU A 137 10.90 9.77 21.31
C GLU A 137 10.52 8.35 20.93
N LYS A 138 9.95 8.17 19.75
CA LYS A 138 9.63 6.84 19.20
C LYS A 138 10.84 6.34 18.42
N ILE A 139 11.33 5.16 18.83
CA ILE A 139 12.51 4.52 18.25
C ILE A 139 12.10 3.10 17.81
N GLU A 140 12.49 2.68 16.61
CA GLU A 140 11.98 1.49 15.92
C GLU A 140 12.15 0.19 16.72
N TYR A 141 13.19 0.08 17.55
CA TYR A 141 13.45 -1.10 18.39
C TYR A 141 12.81 -1.02 19.79
N ARG A 142 12.05 0.04 20.10
CA ARG A 142 11.33 0.23 21.37
C ARG A 142 9.84 0.33 21.13
N ILE A 143 9.19 -0.79 20.97
CA ILE A 143 7.76 -0.86 20.79
C ILE A 143 7.08 -1.39 22.06
N GLY A 144 5.88 -0.89 22.34
CA GLY A 144 5.00 -1.39 23.39
C GLY A 144 4.05 -2.48 22.87
N LYS A 145 2.96 -2.71 23.60
CA LYS A 145 1.90 -3.62 23.19
C LYS A 145 0.92 -2.90 22.28
N GLN A 146 0.55 -3.52 21.18
CA GLN A 146 -0.45 -2.97 20.25
C GLN A 146 -1.81 -2.88 20.94
N ILE A 147 -2.42 -1.71 20.89
CA ILE A 147 -3.66 -1.39 21.63
C ILE A 147 -4.92 -1.38 20.76
N SER A 148 -4.80 -1.79 19.49
CA SER A 148 -5.94 -1.91 18.58
C SER A 148 -5.69 -2.98 17.52
N PRO A 149 -6.76 -3.56 16.92
CA PRO A 149 -6.62 -4.45 15.77
C PRO A 149 -5.84 -3.81 14.61
N TYR A 150 -6.10 -2.54 14.29
CA TYR A 150 -5.32 -1.81 13.28
C TYR A 150 -3.83 -1.77 13.61
N ALA A 151 -3.46 -1.40 14.84
CA ALA A 151 -2.06 -1.38 15.27
C ALA A 151 -1.40 -2.76 15.13
N LEU A 152 -2.13 -3.81 15.52
CA LEU A 152 -1.66 -5.19 15.40
C LEU A 152 -1.43 -5.60 13.94
N THR A 153 -2.36 -5.27 13.04
CA THR A 153 -2.18 -5.59 11.61
C THR A 153 -0.95 -4.91 11.04
N LYS A 154 -0.70 -3.63 11.36
CA LYS A 154 0.49 -2.91 10.88
C LYS A 154 1.78 -3.44 11.50
N TYR A 155 1.73 -3.91 12.74
CA TYR A 155 2.89 -4.57 13.36
C TYR A 155 3.20 -5.93 12.71
N ILE A 156 2.19 -6.70 12.35
CA ILE A 156 2.36 -7.96 11.61
C ILE A 156 3.02 -7.69 10.24
N ASP A 157 2.67 -6.60 9.57
CA ASP A 157 3.26 -6.23 8.28
C ASP A 157 4.77 -5.93 8.39
N GLU A 158 5.27 -5.56 9.58
CA GLU A 158 6.71 -5.32 9.83
C GLU A 158 7.50 -6.59 10.14
N MET A 159 6.83 -7.67 10.58
CA MET A 159 7.46 -8.94 10.96
C MET A 159 7.68 -9.87 9.75
#